data_899320207cd9697137797bf8d5548bd7
#
_entry.id   899320207cd9697137797bf8d5548bd7
#
_cell.length_a   1.000
_cell.length_b   1.000
_cell.length_c   1.000
_cell.angle_alpha   90.00
_cell.angle_beta   90.00
_cell.angle_gamma   90.00
#
_symmetry.space_group_name_H-M   'P 1'
#
loop_
_entity.id
_entity.type
_entity.pdbx_description
1 polymer ?
#
loop_
_entity_poly.entity_id
_entity_poly.type
_entity_poly.pdbx_seq_one_letter_code
_entity_poly.pdbx_strand_id
1 'polypeptide(L)'
;MNRPSVRDLGQGRQLLDLDFRDTEGLVAAYLVPGEQGWNLIETGPSTCREALLGGISRAGVSPGEVHRVFVTHIHLDHAGGMGAVVESFPNATFYAHELGVPHLVDPSRLVASARRAWGAAADPLWGTIIPVPTSRIVALRGGERFPVQGGELSVLATPGHAKHHLAFFDSGVRAVFTGDGAGVRLEHSAHLRPAVPPPDLDLEQLFSSLETMRRTDPRLVLFSHFGPSPDGAADLVRYRTIVEQWRDVALAAARERPEVDFISERLRRYDSTSPTESTPSTRESLVSGYELAAAGFLRFFETHGWLGRDAR
;
A
#
# COMPACT_ATOMS: atom_id res chain seq x y z
N MET A 1 16.74 12.27 -16.81
CA MET A 1 15.94 11.23 -16.15
C MET A 1 16.69 10.82 -14.90
N ASN A 2 16.14 11.10 -13.72
CA ASN A 2 16.69 10.57 -12.48
C ASN A 2 16.64 9.04 -12.57
N ARG A 3 17.66 8.37 -12.06
CA ARG A 3 17.66 6.90 -12.06
C ARG A 3 16.98 6.46 -10.78
N PRO A 4 15.91 5.61 -10.85
CA PRO A 4 15.25 5.11 -9.65
C PRO A 4 16.27 4.64 -8.62
N SER A 5 16.13 5.06 -7.37
CA SER A 5 17.10 4.72 -6.32
C SER A 5 16.92 3.28 -5.84
N VAL A 6 18.03 2.62 -5.55
CA VAL A 6 18.05 1.32 -4.85
C VAL A 6 18.73 1.54 -3.51
N ARG A 7 18.11 1.07 -2.43
CA ARG A 7 18.59 1.27 -1.08
C ARG A 7 18.77 -0.08 -0.38
N ASP A 8 19.99 -0.33 0.10
CA ASP A 8 20.27 -1.53 0.90
C ASP A 8 19.60 -1.40 2.29
N LEU A 9 18.84 -2.42 2.68
CA LEU A 9 18.19 -2.52 3.98
C LEU A 9 18.91 -3.49 4.92
N GLY A 10 20.04 -4.04 4.47
CA GLY A 10 20.82 -5.03 5.19
C GLY A 10 20.38 -6.47 4.90
N GLN A 11 21.33 -7.40 5.12
CA GLN A 11 21.14 -8.84 4.91
C GLN A 11 20.54 -9.17 3.53
N GLY A 12 20.92 -8.44 2.48
CA GLY A 12 20.47 -8.63 1.10
C GLY A 12 19.09 -8.06 0.77
N ARG A 13 18.33 -7.53 1.73
CA ARG A 13 17.03 -6.89 1.45
C ARG A 13 17.27 -5.53 0.83
N GLN A 14 16.48 -5.19 -0.18
CA GLN A 14 16.64 -3.94 -0.91
C GLN A 14 15.28 -3.26 -1.14
N LEU A 15 15.27 -1.94 -1.01
CA LEU A 15 14.17 -1.10 -1.41
C LEU A 15 14.43 -0.57 -2.81
N LEU A 16 13.43 -0.64 -3.67
CA LEU A 16 13.40 -0.08 -5.00
C LEU A 16 12.41 1.10 -5.01
N ASP A 17 12.89 2.30 -5.27
CA ASP A 17 12.01 3.43 -5.54
C ASP A 17 11.50 3.31 -6.98
N LEU A 18 10.20 3.38 -7.16
CA LEU A 18 9.58 3.19 -8.47
C LEU A 18 9.44 4.50 -9.27
N ASP A 19 9.95 5.62 -8.75
CA ASP A 19 9.95 6.93 -9.39
C ASP A 19 8.56 7.31 -9.97
N PHE A 20 7.52 7.03 -9.19
CA PHE A 20 6.13 7.22 -9.65
C PHE A 20 5.87 8.67 -10.03
N ARG A 21 5.48 8.90 -11.28
CA ARG A 21 5.24 10.24 -11.83
C ARG A 21 6.49 11.14 -11.79
N ASP A 22 7.65 10.57 -12.09
CA ASP A 22 8.95 11.25 -12.00
C ASP A 22 9.20 11.87 -10.61
N THR A 23 8.72 11.18 -9.56
CA THR A 23 8.85 11.65 -8.18
C THR A 23 9.39 10.53 -7.29
N GLU A 24 10.59 10.76 -6.75
CA GLU A 24 11.20 9.88 -5.75
C GLU A 24 10.40 9.89 -4.44
N GLY A 25 10.41 8.76 -3.74
CA GLY A 25 9.86 8.66 -2.40
C GLY A 25 8.34 8.56 -2.31
N LEU A 26 7.65 8.14 -3.39
CA LEU A 26 6.20 7.96 -3.39
C LEU A 26 5.75 6.49 -3.36
N VAL A 27 6.36 5.64 -4.18
CA VAL A 27 5.99 4.22 -4.30
C VAL A 27 7.24 3.36 -4.27
N ALA A 28 7.29 2.43 -3.34
CA ALA A 28 8.38 1.49 -3.15
C ALA A 28 7.97 0.05 -3.49
N ALA A 29 8.92 -0.71 -4.01
CA ALA A 29 8.90 -2.17 -4.03
C ALA A 29 10.11 -2.70 -3.27
N TYR A 30 10.06 -3.98 -2.91
CA TYR A 30 11.13 -4.57 -2.09
C TYR A 30 11.61 -5.89 -2.67
N LEU A 31 12.92 -6.08 -2.69
CA LEU A 31 13.55 -7.36 -2.97
C LEU A 31 13.97 -8.03 -1.65
N VAL A 32 13.57 -9.29 -1.50
CA VAL A 32 13.89 -10.14 -0.36
C VAL A 32 14.55 -11.42 -0.88
N PRO A 33 15.80 -11.75 -0.49
CA PRO A 33 16.45 -12.95 -0.96
C PRO A 33 15.73 -14.19 -0.43
N GLY A 34 15.41 -15.12 -1.33
CA GLY A 34 14.83 -16.42 -1.02
C GLY A 34 15.90 -17.51 -0.94
N GLU A 35 15.48 -18.74 -0.67
CA GLU A 35 16.37 -19.91 -0.79
C GLU A 35 16.72 -20.24 -2.25
N GLN A 36 15.80 -19.92 -3.16
CA GLN A 36 15.94 -20.12 -4.60
C GLN A 36 15.60 -18.80 -5.29
N GLY A 37 16.61 -17.93 -5.47
CA GLY A 37 16.42 -16.65 -6.12
C GLY A 37 15.75 -15.61 -5.20
N TRP A 38 14.95 -14.72 -5.79
CA TRP A 38 14.45 -13.52 -5.14
C TRP A 38 12.93 -13.50 -5.04
N ASN A 39 12.45 -12.89 -3.97
CA ASN A 39 11.06 -12.50 -3.79
C ASN A 39 10.94 -11.00 -4.03
N LEU A 40 9.93 -10.60 -4.78
CA LEU A 40 9.55 -9.20 -4.99
C LEU A 40 8.26 -8.94 -4.21
N ILE A 41 8.23 -7.88 -3.42
CA ILE A 41 7.02 -7.39 -2.74
C ILE A 41 6.66 -6.05 -3.36
N GLU A 42 5.46 -5.91 -3.87
CA GLU A 42 4.88 -4.86 -4.69
C GLU A 42 5.42 -4.79 -6.12
N THR A 43 4.56 -4.35 -7.02
CA THR A 43 4.91 -4.11 -8.42
C THR A 43 4.74 -2.65 -8.83
N GLY A 44 4.04 -1.87 -8.01
CA GLY A 44 3.62 -0.54 -8.38
C GLY A 44 2.57 -0.54 -9.51
N PRO A 45 2.23 0.62 -10.05
CA PRO A 45 1.40 0.75 -11.24
C PRO A 45 2.12 0.29 -12.51
N SER A 46 1.37 -0.04 -13.57
CA SER A 46 1.97 -0.40 -14.88
C SER A 46 2.88 0.68 -15.44
N THR A 47 2.62 1.95 -15.14
CA THR A 47 3.48 3.07 -15.53
C THR A 47 4.88 3.02 -14.93
N CYS A 48 5.07 2.29 -13.82
CA CYS A 48 6.37 2.13 -13.16
C CYS A 48 7.15 0.89 -13.61
N ARG A 49 6.66 0.13 -14.60
CA ARG A 49 7.30 -1.11 -15.06
C ARG A 49 8.80 -0.96 -15.36
N GLU A 50 9.17 0.07 -16.12
CA GLU A 50 10.57 0.30 -16.51
C GLU A 50 11.44 0.69 -15.30
N ALA A 51 10.88 1.49 -14.37
CA ALA A 51 11.57 1.85 -13.13
C ALA A 51 11.80 0.61 -12.24
N LEU A 52 10.79 -0.26 -12.11
CA LEU A 52 10.89 -1.53 -11.37
C LEU A 52 11.97 -2.45 -11.96
N LEU A 53 11.93 -2.73 -13.26
CA LEU A 53 12.91 -3.59 -13.93
C LEU A 53 14.31 -3.00 -13.87
N GLY A 54 14.44 -1.69 -14.06
CA GLY A 54 15.70 -0.97 -13.92
C GLY A 54 16.22 -1.00 -12.47
N GLY A 55 15.34 -0.92 -11.47
CA GLY A 55 15.67 -1.07 -10.05
C GLY A 55 16.21 -2.46 -9.73
N ILE A 56 15.53 -3.51 -10.18
CA ILE A 56 15.95 -4.91 -10.03
C ILE A 56 17.33 -5.14 -10.64
N SER A 57 17.55 -4.64 -11.86
CA SER A 57 18.86 -4.76 -12.52
C SER A 57 19.99 -4.03 -11.76
N ARG A 58 19.70 -2.82 -11.21
CA ARG A 58 20.68 -2.09 -10.39
C ARG A 58 20.95 -2.74 -9.05
N ALA A 59 19.97 -3.47 -8.52
CA ALA A 59 20.14 -4.31 -7.35
C ALA A 59 21.05 -5.52 -7.62
N GLY A 60 21.52 -5.71 -8.86
CA GLY A 60 22.34 -6.84 -9.28
C GLY A 60 21.54 -8.12 -9.48
N VAL A 61 20.22 -8.03 -9.62
CA VAL A 61 19.31 -9.16 -9.77
C VAL A 61 18.85 -9.25 -11.23
N SER A 62 18.94 -10.43 -11.81
CA SER A 62 18.37 -10.71 -13.13
C SER A 62 16.87 -10.99 -13.00
N PRO A 63 16.02 -10.54 -13.94
CA PRO A 63 14.58 -10.82 -13.87
C PRO A 63 14.24 -12.31 -13.78
N GLY A 64 15.05 -13.19 -14.40
CA GLY A 64 14.89 -14.65 -14.32
C GLY A 64 15.17 -15.24 -12.93
N GLU A 65 15.80 -14.50 -12.03
CA GLU A 65 16.05 -14.90 -10.64
C GLU A 65 14.91 -14.50 -9.69
N VAL A 66 13.92 -13.74 -10.16
CA VAL A 66 12.70 -13.46 -9.39
C VAL A 66 11.77 -14.67 -9.49
N HIS A 67 11.55 -15.34 -8.37
CA HIS A 67 10.76 -16.58 -8.29
C HIS A 67 9.38 -16.39 -7.66
N ARG A 68 9.20 -15.34 -6.87
CA ARG A 68 7.91 -15.02 -6.27
C ARG A 68 7.66 -13.52 -6.32
N VAL A 69 6.44 -13.15 -6.68
CA VAL A 69 5.97 -11.76 -6.67
C VAL A 69 4.74 -11.69 -5.78
N PHE A 70 4.82 -10.89 -4.74
CA PHE A 70 3.75 -10.67 -3.78
C PHE A 70 3.21 -9.24 -3.90
N VAL A 71 1.91 -9.07 -3.73
CA VAL A 71 1.32 -7.75 -3.51
C VAL A 71 0.53 -7.73 -2.22
N THR A 72 0.59 -6.62 -1.51
CA THR A 72 -0.14 -6.46 -0.25
C THR A 72 -1.64 -6.40 -0.50
N HIS A 73 -2.05 -5.73 -1.56
CA HIS A 73 -3.45 -5.62 -1.98
C HIS A 73 -3.54 -5.21 -3.46
N ILE A 74 -4.77 -5.13 -4.00
CA ILE A 74 -4.94 -4.95 -5.45
C ILE A 74 -5.23 -3.51 -5.88
N HIS A 75 -4.99 -2.49 -5.05
CA HIS A 75 -5.00 -1.12 -5.55
C HIS A 75 -3.92 -0.95 -6.61
N LEU A 76 -4.15 -0.03 -7.55
CA LEU A 76 -3.36 0.01 -8.78
C LEU A 76 -1.93 0.51 -8.58
N ASP A 77 -1.68 1.26 -7.55
CA ASP A 77 -0.35 1.71 -7.11
C ASP A 77 0.50 0.60 -6.44
N HIS A 78 -0.11 -0.56 -6.15
CA HIS A 78 0.57 -1.75 -5.61
C HIS A 78 0.62 -2.90 -6.62
N ALA A 79 -0.52 -3.24 -7.22
CA ALA A 79 -0.67 -4.42 -8.07
C ALA A 79 -0.92 -4.11 -9.55
N GLY A 80 -1.07 -2.84 -9.94
CA GLY A 80 -1.38 -2.46 -11.32
C GLY A 80 -0.34 -2.93 -12.34
N GLY A 81 0.92 -3.02 -11.94
CA GLY A 81 2.03 -3.51 -12.75
C GLY A 81 2.17 -5.04 -12.81
N MET A 82 1.41 -5.80 -11.99
CA MET A 82 1.63 -7.24 -11.84
C MET A 82 1.55 -7.98 -13.18
N GLY A 83 0.51 -7.76 -13.96
CA GLY A 83 0.36 -8.38 -15.29
C GLY A 83 1.41 -7.92 -16.30
N ALA A 84 1.87 -6.66 -16.20
CA ALA A 84 2.86 -6.09 -17.11
C ALA A 84 4.26 -6.69 -16.94
N VAL A 85 4.56 -7.33 -15.81
CA VAL A 85 5.86 -7.95 -15.51
C VAL A 85 5.88 -9.47 -15.64
N VAL A 86 4.75 -10.12 -15.95
CA VAL A 86 4.66 -11.60 -16.06
C VAL A 86 5.67 -12.17 -17.03
N GLU A 87 5.81 -11.57 -18.22
CA GLU A 87 6.77 -12.03 -19.22
C GLU A 87 8.22 -11.72 -18.82
N SER A 88 8.44 -10.67 -18.04
CA SER A 88 9.78 -10.30 -17.57
C SER A 88 10.28 -11.27 -16.49
N PHE A 89 9.40 -11.91 -15.75
CA PHE A 89 9.72 -12.86 -14.67
C PHE A 89 9.27 -14.29 -15.05
N PRO A 90 9.97 -14.96 -15.99
CA PRO A 90 9.52 -16.24 -16.54
C PRO A 90 9.38 -17.36 -15.50
N ASN A 91 10.18 -17.29 -14.43
CA ASN A 91 10.21 -18.29 -13.36
C ASN A 91 9.32 -17.95 -12.16
N ALA A 92 8.68 -16.76 -12.15
CA ALA A 92 7.94 -16.30 -10.98
C ALA A 92 6.53 -16.90 -10.89
N THR A 93 6.12 -17.19 -9.66
CA THR A 93 4.71 -17.34 -9.28
C THR A 93 4.27 -16.03 -8.60
N PHE A 94 3.08 -15.57 -8.94
CA PHE A 94 2.47 -14.33 -8.43
C PHE A 94 1.50 -14.66 -7.29
N TYR A 95 1.47 -13.83 -6.27
CA TYR A 95 0.69 -14.08 -5.07
C TYR A 95 -0.11 -12.83 -4.68
N ALA A 96 -1.40 -13.01 -4.45
CA ALA A 96 -2.30 -11.98 -3.96
C ALA A 96 -3.38 -12.59 -3.05
N HIS A 97 -4.07 -11.77 -2.28
CA HIS A 97 -5.20 -12.22 -1.47
C HIS A 97 -6.28 -12.88 -2.36
N GLU A 98 -6.94 -13.94 -1.85
CA GLU A 98 -7.96 -14.69 -2.61
C GLU A 98 -9.08 -13.82 -3.18
N LEU A 99 -9.51 -12.79 -2.45
CA LEU A 99 -10.50 -11.83 -2.93
C LEU A 99 -9.98 -10.92 -4.06
N GLY A 100 -8.67 -10.76 -4.16
CA GLY A 100 -8.01 -9.95 -5.18
C GLY A 100 -7.73 -10.70 -6.47
N VAL A 101 -7.42 -12.00 -6.37
CA VAL A 101 -7.01 -12.84 -7.53
C VAL A 101 -7.98 -12.77 -8.71
N PRO A 102 -9.32 -12.89 -8.54
CA PRO A 102 -10.24 -12.78 -9.66
C PRO A 102 -10.13 -11.46 -10.44
N HIS A 103 -9.82 -10.37 -9.72
CA HIS A 103 -9.67 -9.04 -10.32
C HIS A 103 -8.32 -8.79 -10.98
N LEU A 104 -7.30 -9.59 -10.66
CA LEU A 104 -6.00 -9.57 -11.35
C LEU A 104 -6.03 -10.47 -12.59
N VAL A 105 -6.82 -11.53 -12.57
CA VAL A 105 -7.05 -12.43 -13.74
C VAL A 105 -7.98 -11.79 -14.77
N ASP A 106 -9.03 -11.11 -14.32
CA ASP A 106 -9.89 -10.26 -15.14
C ASP A 106 -9.95 -8.83 -14.55
N PRO A 107 -9.10 -7.91 -15.01
CA PRO A 107 -9.01 -6.56 -14.45
C PRO A 107 -10.12 -5.60 -14.94
N SER A 108 -11.10 -6.07 -15.68
CA SER A 108 -12.16 -5.22 -16.24
C SER A 108 -12.85 -4.34 -15.19
N ARG A 109 -13.12 -4.89 -14.00
CA ARG A 109 -13.74 -4.15 -12.89
C ARG A 109 -12.78 -3.15 -12.24
N LEU A 110 -11.49 -3.49 -12.11
CA LEU A 110 -10.46 -2.56 -11.61
C LEU A 110 -10.33 -1.36 -12.55
N VAL A 111 -10.20 -1.61 -13.85
CA VAL A 111 -10.12 -0.57 -14.89
C VAL A 111 -11.36 0.32 -14.86
N ALA A 112 -12.56 -0.27 -14.81
CA ALA A 112 -13.79 0.50 -14.73
C ALA A 112 -13.87 1.35 -13.45
N SER A 113 -13.40 0.83 -12.32
CA SER A 113 -13.36 1.56 -11.05
C SER A 113 -12.36 2.71 -11.07
N ALA A 114 -11.16 2.48 -11.60
CA ALA A 114 -10.15 3.52 -11.77
C ALA A 114 -10.65 4.66 -12.66
N ARG A 115 -11.27 4.34 -13.80
CA ARG A 115 -11.85 5.35 -14.70
C ARG A 115 -13.00 6.15 -14.06
N ARG A 116 -13.80 5.53 -13.20
CA ARG A 116 -14.83 6.26 -12.43
C ARG A 116 -14.21 7.23 -11.40
N ALA A 117 -13.15 6.81 -10.73
CA ALA A 117 -12.50 7.60 -9.69
C ALA A 117 -11.63 8.73 -10.25
N TRP A 118 -10.90 8.47 -11.33
CA TRP A 118 -9.85 9.34 -11.86
C TRP A 118 -10.14 9.95 -13.21
N GLY A 119 -11.25 9.55 -13.86
CA GLY A 119 -11.64 10.06 -15.18
C GLY A 119 -10.54 9.89 -16.22
N ALA A 120 -10.23 10.97 -16.95
CA ALA A 120 -9.18 10.99 -17.96
C ALA A 120 -7.74 10.85 -17.39
N ALA A 121 -7.57 11.04 -16.09
CA ALA A 121 -6.28 10.85 -15.43
C ALA A 121 -5.95 9.38 -15.14
N ALA A 122 -6.90 8.46 -15.25
CA ALA A 122 -6.71 7.05 -14.92
C ALA A 122 -5.58 6.41 -15.74
N ASP A 123 -5.64 6.51 -17.06
CA ASP A 123 -4.65 5.89 -17.95
C ASP A 123 -3.23 6.51 -17.78
N PRO A 124 -3.05 7.83 -17.68
CA PRO A 124 -1.75 8.44 -17.36
C PRO A 124 -1.18 8.07 -15.98
N LEU A 125 -2.05 7.81 -15.00
CA LEU A 125 -1.62 7.43 -13.65
C LEU A 125 -1.22 5.96 -13.58
N TRP A 126 -2.11 5.08 -14.02
CA TRP A 126 -2.01 3.65 -13.74
C TRP A 126 -1.46 2.83 -14.92
N GLY A 127 -1.53 3.38 -16.13
CA GLY A 127 -1.18 2.68 -17.37
C GLY A 127 -2.19 1.59 -17.73
N THR A 128 -1.80 0.71 -18.63
CA THR A 128 -2.62 -0.43 -19.06
C THR A 128 -2.54 -1.54 -18.03
N ILE A 129 -3.67 -1.94 -17.47
CA ILE A 129 -3.75 -3.06 -16.53
C ILE A 129 -3.90 -4.35 -17.33
N ILE A 130 -2.85 -5.14 -17.32
CA ILE A 130 -2.74 -6.42 -18.05
C ILE A 130 -3.21 -7.57 -17.15
N PRO A 131 -4.04 -8.51 -17.66
CA PRO A 131 -4.43 -9.70 -16.91
C PRO A 131 -3.21 -10.55 -16.50
N VAL A 132 -3.25 -11.09 -15.29
CA VAL A 132 -2.29 -12.11 -14.84
C VAL A 132 -2.83 -13.48 -15.24
N PRO A 133 -2.06 -14.32 -15.97
CA PRO A 133 -2.51 -15.67 -16.34
C PRO A 133 -2.87 -16.49 -15.10
N THR A 134 -4.00 -17.19 -15.12
CA THR A 134 -4.48 -18.01 -13.99
C THR A 134 -3.46 -19.08 -13.56
N SER A 135 -2.66 -19.58 -14.51
CA SER A 135 -1.60 -20.57 -14.24
C SER A 135 -0.39 -19.98 -13.51
N ARG A 136 -0.29 -18.66 -13.39
CA ARG A 136 0.85 -17.95 -12.81
C ARG A 136 0.53 -17.29 -11.46
N ILE A 137 -0.74 -17.30 -11.02
CA ILE A 137 -1.17 -16.64 -9.80
C ILE A 137 -1.74 -17.63 -8.78
N VAL A 138 -1.35 -17.43 -7.52
CA VAL A 138 -1.78 -18.25 -6.37
C VAL A 138 -2.45 -17.35 -5.35
N ALA A 139 -3.59 -17.81 -4.84
CA ALA A 139 -4.35 -17.10 -3.81
C ALA A 139 -3.76 -17.32 -2.41
N LEU A 140 -3.67 -16.23 -1.63
CA LEU A 140 -3.28 -16.24 -0.22
C LEU A 140 -4.49 -15.87 0.66
N ARG A 141 -4.46 -16.33 1.92
CA ARG A 141 -5.49 -16.03 2.92
C ARG A 141 -4.94 -15.44 4.21
N GLY A 142 -3.62 -15.54 4.40
CA GLY A 142 -2.94 -15.28 5.66
C GLY A 142 -2.64 -16.58 6.40
N GLY A 143 -1.46 -16.62 7.02
CA GLY A 143 -0.91 -17.80 7.69
C GLY A 143 0.06 -18.61 6.84
N GLU A 144 0.15 -18.37 5.54
CA GLU A 144 1.14 -18.99 4.67
C GLU A 144 2.55 -18.50 5.03
N ARG A 145 3.55 -19.36 4.79
CA ARG A 145 4.95 -19.06 5.07
C ARG A 145 5.82 -19.46 3.89
N PHE A 146 6.78 -18.62 3.60
CA PHE A 146 7.72 -18.82 2.51
C PHE A 146 9.15 -18.70 3.03
N PRO A 147 10.04 -19.64 2.73
CA PRO A 147 11.43 -19.56 3.16
C PRO A 147 12.12 -18.37 2.48
N VAL A 148 12.84 -17.60 3.29
CA VAL A 148 13.73 -16.51 2.88
C VAL A 148 15.08 -16.65 3.56
N GLN A 149 16.08 -15.96 3.04
CA GLN A 149 17.40 -16.01 3.66
C GLN A 149 17.36 -15.56 5.12
N GLY A 150 17.74 -16.44 6.02
CA GLY A 150 17.83 -16.19 7.46
C GLY A 150 16.52 -16.32 8.23
N GLY A 151 15.42 -16.79 7.57
CA GLY A 151 14.12 -16.95 8.24
C GLY A 151 12.97 -17.30 7.30
N GLU A 152 11.79 -16.80 7.64
CA GLU A 152 10.58 -17.02 6.87
C GLU A 152 9.85 -15.68 6.61
N LEU A 153 9.23 -15.57 5.44
CA LEU A 153 8.25 -14.54 5.12
C LEU A 153 6.86 -15.07 5.45
N SER A 154 6.27 -14.59 6.52
CA SER A 154 4.94 -14.97 6.96
C SER A 154 3.90 -14.02 6.38
N VAL A 155 2.79 -14.56 5.86
CA VAL A 155 1.66 -13.79 5.35
C VAL A 155 0.69 -13.50 6.48
N LEU A 156 0.36 -12.24 6.69
CA LEU A 156 -0.57 -11.76 7.70
C LEU A 156 -1.84 -11.26 7.00
N ALA A 157 -3.01 -11.79 7.36
CA ALA A 157 -4.26 -11.19 6.95
C ALA A 157 -4.46 -9.88 7.72
N THR A 158 -4.52 -8.76 7.00
CA THR A 158 -4.58 -7.41 7.59
C THR A 158 -5.66 -6.55 6.92
N PRO A 159 -6.94 -7.00 6.93
CA PRO A 159 -8.03 -6.22 6.38
C PRO A 159 -8.24 -4.91 7.16
N GLY A 160 -8.96 -3.97 6.55
CA GLY A 160 -9.34 -2.69 7.16
C GLY A 160 -9.12 -1.52 6.22
N HIS A 161 -7.93 -1.35 5.63
CA HIS A 161 -7.70 -0.47 4.48
C HIS A 161 -8.47 -0.98 3.25
N ALA A 162 -8.36 -2.27 2.99
CA ALA A 162 -9.11 -3.02 1.98
C ALA A 162 -9.36 -4.45 2.49
N LYS A 163 -10.46 -5.09 2.04
CA LYS A 163 -10.80 -6.47 2.43
C LYS A 163 -9.78 -7.51 2.00
N HIS A 164 -9.06 -7.22 0.93
CA HIS A 164 -8.04 -8.08 0.33
C HIS A 164 -6.61 -7.66 0.73
N HIS A 165 -6.45 -6.98 1.86
CA HIS A 165 -5.15 -6.51 2.30
C HIS A 165 -4.40 -7.58 3.10
N LEU A 166 -3.11 -7.74 2.76
CA LEU A 166 -2.12 -8.59 3.42
C LEU A 166 -0.91 -7.73 3.84
N ALA A 167 -0.29 -8.09 4.94
CA ALA A 167 1.06 -7.67 5.28
C ALA A 167 1.98 -8.88 5.26
N PHE A 168 3.29 -8.63 5.13
CA PHE A 168 4.28 -9.69 5.12
C PHE A 168 5.30 -9.45 6.22
N PHE A 169 5.60 -10.46 7.03
CA PHE A 169 6.60 -10.36 8.08
C PHE A 169 7.81 -11.25 7.77
N ASP A 170 8.96 -10.63 7.59
CA ASP A 170 10.25 -11.29 7.42
C ASP A 170 10.90 -11.49 8.79
N SER A 171 10.92 -12.72 9.28
CA SER A 171 11.48 -13.07 10.59
C SER A 171 13.01 -12.98 10.62
N GLY A 172 13.70 -13.10 9.47
CA GLY A 172 15.15 -13.04 9.37
C GLY A 172 15.72 -11.68 9.77
N VAL A 173 15.00 -10.60 9.49
CA VAL A 173 15.38 -9.22 9.84
C VAL A 173 14.38 -8.53 10.77
N ARG A 174 13.31 -9.23 11.16
CA ARG A 174 12.19 -8.71 11.96
C ARG A 174 11.59 -7.45 11.32
N ALA A 175 11.29 -7.53 10.03
CA ALA A 175 10.69 -6.45 9.27
C ALA A 175 9.26 -6.80 8.84
N VAL A 176 8.33 -5.85 8.95
CA VAL A 176 6.98 -5.97 8.43
C VAL A 176 6.78 -5.06 7.24
N PHE A 177 6.36 -5.62 6.10
CA PHE A 177 5.93 -4.91 4.90
C PHE A 177 4.44 -4.65 5.04
N THR A 178 4.08 -3.41 5.23
CA THR A 178 2.74 -3.04 5.71
C THR A 178 1.74 -2.74 4.62
N GLY A 179 2.18 -2.59 3.36
CA GLY A 179 1.32 -1.97 2.36
C GLY A 179 0.77 -0.65 2.90
N ASP A 180 -0.54 -0.48 2.76
CA ASP A 180 -1.30 0.67 3.27
C ASP A 180 -1.93 0.42 4.64
N GLY A 181 -1.79 -0.79 5.19
CA GLY A 181 -2.36 -1.17 6.49
C GLY A 181 -1.80 -0.41 7.69
N ALA A 182 -0.65 0.26 7.53
CA ALA A 182 -0.07 1.17 8.53
C ALA A 182 0.05 2.62 8.01
N GLY A 183 -0.64 2.95 6.92
CA GLY A 183 -0.67 4.29 6.31
C GLY A 183 0.50 4.59 5.40
N VAL A 184 0.66 5.87 5.14
CA VAL A 184 1.66 6.45 4.24
C VAL A 184 2.67 7.25 5.05
N ARG A 185 3.96 6.98 4.82
CA ARG A 185 5.08 7.71 5.42
C ARG A 185 6.01 8.22 4.33
N LEU A 186 5.71 9.37 3.79
CA LEU A 186 6.48 9.95 2.70
C LEU A 186 7.93 10.20 3.12
N GLU A 187 8.87 10.03 2.19
CA GLU A 187 10.31 10.00 2.48
C GLU A 187 10.83 11.24 3.21
N HIS A 188 10.34 12.40 2.84
CA HIS A 188 10.79 13.70 3.40
C HIS A 188 9.93 14.18 4.56
N SER A 189 9.00 13.34 5.03
CA SER A 189 8.09 13.64 6.13
C SER A 189 8.24 12.63 7.25
N ALA A 190 8.33 13.11 8.48
CA ALA A 190 8.23 12.25 9.67
C ALA A 190 6.77 11.81 9.93
N HIS A 191 5.83 12.28 9.11
CA HIS A 191 4.40 12.08 9.34
C HIS A 191 3.89 10.79 8.75
N LEU A 192 3.11 10.10 9.57
CA LEU A 192 2.23 9.04 9.13
C LEU A 192 0.88 9.65 8.75
N ARG A 193 0.43 9.38 7.55
CA ARG A 193 -0.86 9.83 7.05
C ARG A 193 -1.82 8.67 6.89
N PRO A 194 -3.13 8.85 7.21
CA PRO A 194 -4.11 7.80 7.02
C PRO A 194 -4.28 7.41 5.55
N ALA A 195 -4.19 6.11 5.29
CA ALA A 195 -4.58 5.48 4.03
C ALA A 195 -5.94 4.81 4.23
N VAL A 196 -7.02 5.58 4.11
CA VAL A 196 -8.38 5.17 4.46
C VAL A 196 -9.39 5.44 3.32
N PRO A 197 -9.17 4.89 2.11
CA PRO A 197 -10.01 5.15 0.96
C PRO A 197 -11.33 4.38 1.02
N PRO A 198 -12.41 4.86 0.33
CA PRO A 198 -13.56 4.05 0.05
C PRO A 198 -13.21 2.98 -1.01
N PRO A 199 -14.00 1.90 -1.18
CA PRO A 199 -15.25 1.61 -0.48
C PRO A 199 -15.10 0.69 0.73
N ASP A 200 -13.92 0.11 0.96
CA ASP A 200 -13.71 -1.05 1.82
C ASP A 200 -13.18 -0.72 3.21
N LEU A 201 -13.02 0.58 3.54
CA LEU A 201 -12.56 1.00 4.85
C LEU A 201 -13.39 0.38 5.99
N ASP A 202 -12.71 -0.30 6.90
CA ASP A 202 -13.25 -0.83 8.13
C ASP A 202 -12.26 -0.55 9.28
N LEU A 203 -12.62 0.39 10.16
CA LEU A 203 -11.74 0.84 11.23
C LEU A 203 -11.50 -0.21 12.31
N GLU A 204 -12.48 -1.07 12.60
CA GLU A 204 -12.31 -2.12 13.61
C GLU A 204 -11.32 -3.17 13.11
N GLN A 205 -11.47 -3.59 11.85
CA GLN A 205 -10.53 -4.50 11.22
C GLN A 205 -9.15 -3.86 11.08
N LEU A 206 -9.04 -2.57 10.70
CA LEU A 206 -7.79 -1.86 10.61
C LEU A 206 -7.02 -1.87 11.94
N PHE A 207 -7.70 -1.57 13.04
CA PHE A 207 -7.09 -1.58 14.37
C PHE A 207 -6.68 -2.99 14.83
N SER A 208 -7.47 -4.01 14.51
CA SER A 208 -7.11 -5.41 14.75
C SER A 208 -5.88 -5.83 13.93
N SER A 209 -5.79 -5.36 12.68
CA SER A 209 -4.68 -5.63 11.78
C SER A 209 -3.39 -4.97 12.24
N LEU A 210 -3.45 -3.74 12.75
CA LEU A 210 -2.31 -3.08 13.38
C LEU A 210 -1.77 -3.86 14.58
N GLU A 211 -2.68 -4.39 15.41
CA GLU A 211 -2.29 -5.24 16.53
C GLU A 211 -1.68 -6.57 16.08
N THR A 212 -2.19 -7.16 15.00
CA THR A 212 -1.62 -8.37 14.39
C THR A 212 -0.20 -8.13 13.92
N MET A 213 0.06 -7.03 13.21
CA MET A 213 1.43 -6.63 12.81
C MET A 213 2.31 -6.34 14.03
N ARG A 214 1.80 -5.62 15.03
CA ARG A 214 2.54 -5.27 16.25
C ARG A 214 3.00 -6.50 17.04
N ARG A 215 2.17 -7.55 17.10
CA ARG A 215 2.50 -8.81 17.79
C ARG A 215 3.66 -9.58 17.17
N THR A 216 4.02 -9.32 15.92
CA THR A 216 5.24 -9.87 15.33
C THR A 216 6.51 -9.25 15.92
N ASP A 217 6.38 -8.20 16.74
CA ASP A 217 7.45 -7.43 17.36
C ASP A 217 8.50 -6.96 16.32
N PRO A 218 8.05 -6.21 15.29
CA PRO A 218 8.93 -5.81 14.21
C PRO A 218 9.95 -4.79 14.69
N ARG A 219 11.18 -4.96 14.23
CA ARG A 219 12.25 -3.97 14.38
C ARG A 219 12.16 -2.86 13.33
N LEU A 220 11.69 -3.23 12.13
CA LEU A 220 11.50 -2.32 11.01
C LEU A 220 10.05 -2.40 10.52
N VAL A 221 9.47 -1.26 10.21
CA VAL A 221 8.24 -1.13 9.43
C VAL A 221 8.63 -0.63 8.05
N LEU A 222 8.22 -1.36 7.02
CA LEU A 222 8.53 -1.09 5.62
C LEU A 222 7.25 -0.70 4.90
N PHE A 223 7.13 0.60 4.61
CA PHE A 223 5.96 1.20 3.97
C PHE A 223 6.06 1.09 2.45
N SER A 224 4.96 0.78 1.77
CA SER A 224 4.90 0.90 0.31
C SER A 224 4.90 2.37 -0.13
N HIS A 225 4.50 3.30 0.76
CA HIS A 225 4.52 4.77 0.61
C HIS A 225 5.15 5.50 1.81
N PHE A 226 6.39 5.58 2.14
CA PHE A 226 7.62 5.16 1.56
C PHE A 226 8.61 4.75 2.66
N GLY A 227 9.42 3.72 2.33
CA GLY A 227 10.67 3.40 2.99
C GLY A 227 10.61 2.79 4.39
N PRO A 228 11.76 2.53 4.96
CA PRO A 228 11.86 1.95 6.29
C PRO A 228 11.63 2.99 7.38
N SER A 229 10.95 2.58 8.45
CA SER A 229 11.00 3.26 9.72
C SER A 229 11.72 2.41 10.78
N PRO A 230 12.69 3.00 11.49
CA PRO A 230 13.40 2.31 12.57
C PRO A 230 12.60 2.22 13.87
N ASP A 231 11.46 2.92 13.96
CA ASP A 231 10.65 2.97 15.18
C ASP A 231 9.81 1.68 15.39
N GLY A 232 9.77 0.81 14.38
CA GLY A 232 9.19 -0.52 14.48
C GLY A 232 7.74 -0.51 14.97
N ALA A 233 7.46 -1.28 16.02
CA ALA A 233 6.12 -1.41 16.59
C ALA A 233 5.53 -0.08 17.10
N ALA A 234 6.35 0.94 17.43
CA ALA A 234 5.87 2.24 17.88
C ALA A 234 5.14 3.00 16.77
N ASP A 235 5.56 2.84 15.51
CA ASP A 235 4.85 3.47 14.38
C ASP A 235 3.45 2.89 14.19
N LEU A 236 3.25 1.60 14.43
CA LEU A 236 1.93 0.97 14.35
C LEU A 236 0.97 1.54 15.41
N VAL A 237 1.49 1.81 16.62
CA VAL A 237 0.71 2.47 17.69
C VAL A 237 0.43 3.93 17.34
N ARG A 238 1.42 4.65 16.84
CA ARG A 238 1.29 6.06 16.41
C ARG A 238 0.25 6.18 15.30
N TYR A 239 0.32 5.30 14.29
CA TYR A 239 -0.64 5.30 13.18
C TYR A 239 -2.09 5.11 13.66
N ARG A 240 -2.32 4.17 14.58
CA ARG A 240 -3.63 3.99 15.21
C ARG A 240 -4.15 5.30 15.80
N THR A 241 -3.33 5.97 16.60
CA THR A 241 -3.71 7.26 17.24
C THR A 241 -4.06 8.31 16.19
N ILE A 242 -3.28 8.41 15.11
CA ILE A 242 -3.54 9.36 14.01
C ILE A 242 -4.88 9.07 13.34
N VAL A 243 -5.16 7.80 13.02
CA VAL A 243 -6.44 7.40 12.42
C VAL A 243 -7.62 7.71 13.35
N GLU A 244 -7.48 7.48 14.67
CA GLU A 244 -8.50 7.82 15.65
C GLU A 244 -8.77 9.34 15.70
N GLN A 245 -7.73 10.16 15.67
CA GLN A 245 -7.85 11.62 15.64
C GLN A 245 -8.52 12.10 14.34
N TRP A 246 -8.08 11.60 13.19
CA TRP A 246 -8.69 11.97 11.91
C TRP A 246 -10.16 11.52 11.82
N ARG A 247 -10.48 10.33 12.33
CA ARG A 247 -11.87 9.84 12.45
C ARG A 247 -12.74 10.82 13.24
N ASP A 248 -12.25 11.29 14.40
CA ASP A 248 -13.02 12.17 15.28
C ASP A 248 -13.27 13.54 14.62
N VAL A 249 -12.26 14.10 13.94
CA VAL A 249 -12.40 15.32 13.15
C VAL A 249 -13.38 15.13 12.00
N ALA A 250 -13.24 14.03 11.25
CA ALA A 250 -14.11 13.71 10.12
C ALA A 250 -15.56 13.48 10.58
N LEU A 251 -15.77 12.78 11.70
CA LEU A 251 -17.10 12.54 12.25
C LEU A 251 -17.79 13.82 12.71
N ALA A 252 -17.07 14.70 13.39
CA ALA A 252 -17.59 16.01 13.79
C ALA A 252 -18.01 16.84 12.55
N ALA A 253 -17.15 16.87 11.53
CA ALA A 253 -17.44 17.55 10.28
C ALA A 253 -18.63 16.94 9.53
N ALA A 254 -18.70 15.60 9.44
CA ALA A 254 -19.78 14.89 8.76
C ALA A 254 -21.15 15.08 9.42
N ARG A 255 -21.19 15.23 10.76
CA ARG A 255 -22.43 15.57 11.50
C ARG A 255 -22.88 17.00 11.27
N GLU A 256 -21.96 17.93 11.02
CA GLU A 256 -22.28 19.32 10.65
C GLU A 256 -22.73 19.37 9.18
N ARG A 257 -21.96 18.72 8.28
CA ARG A 257 -22.24 18.67 6.84
C ARG A 257 -21.62 17.40 6.23
N PRO A 258 -22.44 16.42 5.81
CA PRO A 258 -21.95 15.14 5.26
C PRO A 258 -21.54 15.28 3.78
N GLU A 259 -20.55 16.11 3.51
CA GLU A 259 -19.99 16.40 2.19
C GLU A 259 -18.48 16.19 2.21
N VAL A 260 -17.96 15.48 1.20
CA VAL A 260 -16.53 15.14 1.11
C VAL A 260 -15.64 16.38 1.16
N ASP A 261 -15.98 17.42 0.40
CA ASP A 261 -15.19 18.66 0.34
C ASP A 261 -15.12 19.37 1.69
N PHE A 262 -16.23 19.40 2.43
CA PHE A 262 -16.27 20.01 3.74
C PHE A 262 -15.44 19.21 4.76
N ILE A 263 -15.55 17.90 4.74
CA ILE A 263 -14.77 17.00 5.62
C ILE A 263 -13.28 17.11 5.29
N SER A 264 -12.92 17.10 4.00
CA SER A 264 -11.53 17.20 3.56
C SER A 264 -10.88 18.52 3.99
N GLU A 265 -11.60 19.63 3.91
CA GLU A 265 -11.12 20.92 4.39
C GLU A 265 -10.90 20.95 5.91
N ARG A 266 -11.78 20.29 6.69
CA ARG A 266 -11.61 20.16 8.14
C ARG A 266 -10.39 19.29 8.49
N LEU A 267 -10.16 18.21 7.77
CA LEU A 267 -8.97 17.36 7.93
C LEU A 267 -7.69 18.14 7.59
N ARG A 268 -7.68 18.85 6.45
CA ARG A 268 -6.55 19.71 6.05
C ARG A 268 -6.22 20.76 7.08
N ARG A 269 -7.24 21.43 7.64
CA ARG A 269 -7.06 22.45 8.68
C ARG A 269 -6.54 21.85 9.98
N TYR A 270 -7.03 20.67 10.36
CA TYR A 270 -6.51 19.94 11.52
C TYR A 270 -5.02 19.61 11.36
N ASP A 271 -4.66 19.05 10.23
CA ASP A 271 -3.28 18.71 9.88
C ASP A 271 -2.36 19.93 9.92
N SER A 272 -2.78 21.06 9.34
CA SER A 272 -1.97 22.30 9.29
C SER A 272 -1.72 22.94 10.65
N THR A 273 -2.45 22.55 11.69
CA THR A 273 -2.23 23.00 13.08
C THR A 273 -1.23 22.12 13.84
N SER A 274 -0.84 20.99 13.28
CA SER A 274 0.16 20.12 13.88
C SER A 274 1.56 20.76 13.71
N PRO A 275 2.34 20.92 14.80
CA PRO A 275 3.62 21.63 14.77
C PRO A 275 4.71 20.92 13.92
N THR A 276 4.39 19.78 13.39
CA THR A 276 5.32 18.87 12.71
C THR A 276 5.04 18.71 11.21
N GLU A 277 4.02 19.40 10.63
CA GLU A 277 3.53 19.06 9.29
C GLU A 277 3.73 20.13 8.22
N SER A 278 4.29 19.72 7.09
CA SER A 278 4.17 20.44 5.82
C SER A 278 2.92 19.97 5.07
N THR A 279 2.16 20.88 4.48
CA THR A 279 1.06 20.54 3.58
C THR A 279 1.63 19.66 2.44
N PRO A 280 1.01 18.50 2.14
CA PRO A 280 1.49 17.65 1.06
C PRO A 280 1.56 18.42 -0.25
N SER A 281 2.61 18.16 -1.02
CA SER A 281 2.67 18.63 -2.40
C SER A 281 1.53 18.00 -3.22
N THR A 282 1.22 18.58 -4.38
CA THR A 282 0.21 18.02 -5.29
C THR A 282 0.54 16.56 -5.69
N ARG A 283 1.82 16.19 -5.74
CA ARG A 283 2.27 14.84 -6.08
C ARG A 283 2.07 13.86 -4.92
N GLU A 284 2.34 14.30 -3.70
CA GLU A 284 2.11 13.51 -2.49
C GLU A 284 0.62 13.23 -2.25
N SER A 285 -0.26 14.14 -2.70
CA SER A 285 -1.72 13.96 -2.63
C SER A 285 -2.23 12.79 -3.48
N LEU A 286 -1.43 12.25 -4.42
CA LEU A 286 -1.81 11.08 -5.21
C LEU A 286 -1.86 9.79 -4.38
N VAL A 287 -1.07 9.71 -3.31
CA VAL A 287 -0.99 8.53 -2.44
C VAL A 287 -1.56 8.78 -1.05
N SER A 288 -1.86 10.04 -0.70
CA SER A 288 -2.35 10.44 0.64
C SER A 288 -3.18 11.72 0.59
N GLY A 289 -4.28 11.72 -0.19
CA GLY A 289 -5.17 12.88 -0.35
C GLY A 289 -6.22 12.99 0.75
N TYR A 290 -6.53 14.24 1.18
CA TYR A 290 -7.58 14.50 2.17
C TYR A 290 -8.97 14.16 1.64
N GLU A 291 -9.23 14.37 0.35
CA GLU A 291 -10.50 14.08 -0.31
C GLU A 291 -10.79 12.57 -0.29
N LEU A 292 -9.76 11.76 -0.53
CA LEU A 292 -9.88 10.30 -0.51
C LEU A 292 -10.15 9.80 0.91
N ALA A 293 -9.44 10.34 1.91
CA ALA A 293 -9.68 10.02 3.31
C ALA A 293 -11.06 10.47 3.79
N ALA A 294 -11.49 11.68 3.41
CA ALA A 294 -12.83 12.20 3.73
C ALA A 294 -13.93 11.31 3.15
N ALA A 295 -13.78 10.88 1.90
CA ALA A 295 -14.73 9.99 1.24
C ALA A 295 -14.78 8.60 1.94
N GLY A 296 -13.63 8.08 2.35
CA GLY A 296 -13.55 6.82 3.08
C GLY A 296 -14.24 6.88 4.45
N PHE A 297 -13.93 7.90 5.26
CA PHE A 297 -14.60 8.11 6.54
C PHE A 297 -16.09 8.34 6.39
N LEU A 298 -16.53 9.22 5.47
CA LEU A 298 -17.94 9.49 5.25
C LEU A 298 -18.69 8.21 4.91
N ARG A 299 -18.20 7.43 3.96
CA ARG A 299 -18.80 6.14 3.61
C ARG A 299 -18.82 5.16 4.78
N PHE A 300 -17.73 5.08 5.56
CA PHE A 300 -17.69 4.25 6.77
C PHE A 300 -18.78 4.68 7.76
N PHE A 301 -18.94 5.97 8.03
CA PHE A 301 -19.96 6.47 8.96
C PHE A 301 -21.39 6.18 8.46
N GLU A 302 -21.65 6.34 7.16
CA GLU A 302 -22.95 6.03 6.56
C GLU A 302 -23.28 4.54 6.68
N THR A 303 -22.33 3.67 6.33
CA THR A 303 -22.55 2.21 6.34
C THR A 303 -22.68 1.63 7.74
N HIS A 304 -22.07 2.26 8.74
CA HIS A 304 -22.11 1.83 10.15
C HIS A 304 -23.10 2.62 11.02
N GLY A 305 -23.88 3.55 10.43
CA GLY A 305 -24.92 4.28 11.13
C GLY A 305 -24.43 5.31 12.15
N TRP A 306 -23.19 5.83 11.99
CA TRP A 306 -22.59 6.76 12.93
C TRP A 306 -23.11 8.19 12.82
N LEU A 307 -23.78 8.53 11.73
CA LEU A 307 -24.34 9.87 11.48
C LEU A 307 -25.74 10.08 12.10
N GLY A 308 -26.37 9.02 12.65
CA GLY A 308 -27.75 9.06 13.12
C GLY A 308 -28.75 8.94 11.95
N ARG A 309 -30.05 8.80 12.29
CA ARG A 309 -31.12 8.64 11.28
C ARG A 309 -31.56 9.94 10.60
N ASP A 310 -31.08 11.11 11.06
CA ASP A 310 -31.53 12.43 10.62
C ASP A 310 -30.61 13.12 9.62
N ALA A 311 -29.54 12.46 9.19
CA ALA A 311 -28.54 13.00 8.25
C ALA A 311 -28.77 12.57 6.78
N ARG A 312 -30.07 12.43 6.36
CA ARG A 312 -30.44 12.19 4.96
C ARG A 312 -31.17 13.38 4.37
#